data_c31e6955c7ff163cfc242d7956a463f3
#
_entry.id   c31e6955c7ff163cfc242d7956a463f3
#
_cell.length_a   1.000
_cell.length_b   1.000
_cell.length_c   1.000
_cell.angle_alpha   90.00
_cell.angle_beta   90.00
_cell.angle_gamma   90.00
#
_symmetry.space_group_name_H-M   'P 1'
#
loop_
_entity.id
_entity.type
_entity.pdbx_description
1 polymer ?
#
loop_
_entity_poly.entity_id
_entity_poly.type
_entity_poly.pdbx_seq_one_letter_code
_entity_poly.pdbx_strand_id
1 'polypeptide(L)'
;MDLFDHQLIPVRLTEERQSQITFWPNWFDGERADRLVSQSINDIDWRSDVIRIVGKTIPIPRLQQWFGNPETSYTYSNIRLQAVAFPCWIDQLREQIEIQSGERFNRALVNYYRDGSDSVDWHADDETELGFEPLVASL
;
A
#
# COMPACT_ATOMS: atom_id res chain seq x y z
N MET A 1 -26.05 6.32 10.09
CA MET A 1 -25.15 5.45 9.32
C MET A 1 -24.06 5.04 10.29
N ASP A 2 -24.02 3.78 10.64
CA ASP A 2 -23.14 3.29 11.70
C ASP A 2 -21.70 3.35 11.17
N LEU A 3 -20.84 4.08 11.87
CA LEU A 3 -19.41 4.23 11.55
C LEU A 3 -18.62 2.90 11.61
N PHE A 4 -19.29 1.82 12.00
CA PHE A 4 -18.73 0.49 12.21
C PHE A 4 -19.26 -0.57 11.25
N ASP A 5 -19.97 -0.17 10.19
CA ASP A 5 -20.50 -1.12 9.20
C ASP A 5 -19.33 -1.64 8.34
N HIS A 6 -18.81 -2.80 8.72
CA HIS A 6 -17.77 -3.51 8.00
C HIS A 6 -18.30 -4.84 7.48
N GLN A 7 -17.78 -5.26 6.35
CA GLN A 7 -18.10 -6.56 5.76
C GLN A 7 -16.88 -7.48 5.86
N LEU A 8 -17.08 -8.62 6.50
CA LEU A 8 -16.12 -9.72 6.48
C LEU A 8 -16.33 -10.53 5.21
N ILE A 9 -15.32 -10.53 4.34
CA ILE A 9 -15.34 -11.30 3.10
C ILE A 9 -14.34 -12.45 3.25
N PRO A 10 -14.78 -13.68 3.49
CA PRO A 10 -13.90 -14.82 3.52
C PRO A 10 -13.39 -15.12 2.10
N VAL A 11 -12.09 -15.14 1.91
CA VAL A 11 -11.46 -15.55 0.66
C VAL A 11 -10.80 -16.90 0.88
N ARG A 12 -11.29 -17.92 0.18
CA ARG A 12 -10.72 -19.26 0.20
C ARG A 12 -9.79 -19.44 -0.99
N LEU A 13 -8.49 -19.48 -0.75
CA LEU A 13 -7.48 -19.67 -1.80
C LEU A 13 -7.25 -21.15 -2.13
N THR A 14 -7.23 -22.01 -1.10
CA THR A 14 -7.13 -23.47 -1.19
C THR A 14 -7.84 -24.09 0.00
N GLU A 15 -7.95 -25.44 0.05
CA GLU A 15 -8.48 -26.14 1.24
C GLU A 15 -7.62 -25.91 2.49
N GLU A 16 -6.34 -25.61 2.33
CA GLU A 16 -5.36 -25.44 3.41
C GLU A 16 -5.04 -23.98 3.72
N ARG A 17 -5.39 -23.03 2.84
CA ARG A 17 -5.09 -21.61 3.00
C ARG A 17 -6.37 -20.79 2.95
N GLN A 18 -6.64 -20.10 4.03
CA GLN A 18 -7.75 -19.14 4.15
C GLN A 18 -7.18 -17.76 4.37
N SER A 19 -7.62 -16.80 3.55
CA SER A 19 -7.38 -15.39 3.78
C SER A 19 -8.69 -14.72 4.17
N GLN A 20 -8.60 -13.67 4.97
CA GLN A 20 -9.75 -12.91 5.42
C GLN A 20 -9.61 -11.48 4.92
N ILE A 21 -10.67 -10.94 4.34
CA ILE A 21 -10.76 -9.53 3.96
C ILE A 21 -11.85 -8.90 4.82
N THR A 22 -11.49 -7.81 5.48
CA THR A 22 -12.45 -6.93 6.13
C THR A 22 -12.59 -5.67 5.29
N PHE A 23 -13.81 -5.35 4.90
CA PHE A 23 -14.09 -4.21 4.05
C PHE A 23 -14.93 -3.18 4.79
N TRP A 24 -14.49 -1.92 4.79
CA TRP A 24 -15.21 -0.77 5.36
C TRP A 24 -15.70 0.13 4.21
N PRO A 25 -16.94 -0.05 3.74
CA PRO A 25 -17.48 0.77 2.67
C PRO A 25 -17.64 2.23 3.13
N ASN A 26 -17.29 3.16 2.23
CA ASN A 26 -17.42 4.60 2.47
C ASN A 26 -16.70 5.13 3.72
N TRP A 27 -15.58 4.52 4.09
CA TRP A 27 -14.76 4.99 5.20
C TRP A 27 -14.28 6.44 5.01
N PHE A 28 -14.06 6.83 3.75
CA PHE A 28 -13.90 8.22 3.35
C PHE A 28 -15.12 8.66 2.55
N ASP A 29 -15.61 9.90 2.79
CA ASP A 29 -16.47 10.56 1.84
C ASP A 29 -15.69 11.02 0.60
N GLY A 30 -16.40 11.35 -0.48
CA GLY A 30 -15.77 11.73 -1.74
C GLY A 30 -14.87 12.96 -1.62
N GLU A 31 -15.31 13.95 -0.84
CA GLU A 31 -14.53 15.18 -0.64
C GLU A 31 -13.20 14.92 0.05
N ARG A 32 -13.19 14.05 1.05
CA ARG A 32 -11.98 13.63 1.73
C ARG A 32 -11.07 12.80 0.82
N ALA A 33 -11.64 11.88 0.05
CA ALA A 33 -10.89 11.07 -0.91
C ALA A 33 -10.20 11.96 -1.94
N ASP A 34 -10.90 12.94 -2.53
CA ASP A 34 -10.35 13.87 -3.51
C ASP A 34 -9.22 14.74 -2.91
N ARG A 35 -9.40 15.19 -1.66
CA ARG A 35 -8.32 15.92 -0.95
C ARG A 35 -7.08 15.05 -0.75
N LEU A 36 -7.24 13.80 -0.33
CA LEU A 36 -6.12 12.87 -0.13
C LEU A 36 -5.38 12.58 -1.44
N VAL A 37 -6.11 12.35 -2.53
CA VAL A 37 -5.52 12.16 -3.86
C VAL A 37 -4.72 13.40 -4.27
N SER A 38 -5.32 14.59 -4.16
CA SER A 38 -4.66 15.85 -4.53
C SER A 38 -3.42 16.10 -3.68
N GLN A 39 -3.51 15.86 -2.37
CA GLN A 39 -2.39 15.99 -1.46
C GLN A 39 -1.28 14.98 -1.78
N SER A 40 -1.63 13.73 -2.04
CA SER A 40 -0.66 12.70 -2.40
C SER A 40 0.12 13.08 -3.66
N ILE A 41 -0.58 13.54 -4.69
CA ILE A 41 0.06 13.94 -5.96
C ILE A 41 1.06 15.09 -5.75
N ASN A 42 0.72 16.06 -4.89
CA ASN A 42 1.52 17.27 -4.73
C ASN A 42 2.64 17.16 -3.68
N ASP A 43 2.42 16.38 -2.61
CA ASP A 43 3.29 16.41 -1.43
C ASP A 43 4.24 15.21 -1.35
N ILE A 44 3.97 14.14 -2.10
CA ILE A 44 4.86 12.97 -2.12
C ILE A 44 6.00 13.18 -3.11
N ASP A 45 7.22 12.93 -2.66
CA ASP A 45 8.41 12.87 -3.52
C ASP A 45 8.41 11.54 -4.29
N TRP A 46 7.69 11.54 -5.41
CA TRP A 46 7.46 10.36 -6.22
C TRP A 46 8.72 9.85 -6.91
N ARG A 47 8.97 8.56 -6.80
CA ARG A 47 10.10 7.87 -7.44
C ARG A 47 9.64 7.10 -8.65
N SER A 48 10.47 7.15 -9.70
CA SER A 48 10.37 6.26 -10.85
C SER A 48 11.49 5.22 -10.73
N ASP A 49 11.12 4.00 -10.42
CA ASP A 49 12.08 2.90 -10.29
C ASP A 49 12.13 2.08 -11.58
N VAL A 50 13.18 1.26 -11.71
CA VAL A 50 13.39 0.40 -12.88
C VAL A 50 13.62 -1.04 -12.44
N ILE A 51 13.12 -1.98 -13.23
CA ILE A 51 13.39 -3.41 -13.09
C ILE A 51 14.28 -3.90 -14.23
N ARG A 52 15.00 -4.98 -13.98
CA ARG A 52 15.84 -5.62 -14.98
C ARG A 52 15.24 -6.96 -15.38
N ILE A 53 14.73 -7.04 -16.61
CA ILE A 53 14.11 -8.25 -17.17
C ILE A 53 14.91 -8.68 -18.38
N VAL A 54 15.46 -9.92 -18.37
CA VAL A 54 16.24 -10.51 -19.47
C VAL A 54 17.33 -9.53 -19.99
N GLY A 55 18.04 -8.88 -19.06
CA GLY A 55 19.12 -7.94 -19.40
C GLY A 55 18.68 -6.55 -19.85
N LYS A 56 17.39 -6.29 -19.99
CA LYS A 56 16.84 -4.97 -20.32
C LYS A 56 16.41 -4.25 -19.05
N THR A 57 16.73 -2.98 -18.94
CA THR A 57 16.22 -2.09 -17.90
C THR A 57 14.91 -1.48 -18.36
N ILE A 58 13.84 -1.71 -17.60
CA ILE A 58 12.49 -1.26 -17.92
C ILE A 58 11.97 -0.44 -16.75
N PRO A 59 11.49 0.80 -16.94
CA PRO A 59 10.83 1.53 -15.87
C PRO A 59 9.57 0.79 -15.43
N ILE A 60 9.30 0.77 -14.12
CA ILE A 60 8.03 0.24 -13.62
C ILE A 60 6.90 1.18 -14.05
N PRO A 61 5.76 0.63 -14.49
CA PRO A 61 4.65 1.45 -15.00
C PRO A 61 3.81 1.99 -13.83
N ARG A 62 4.42 2.79 -13.00
CA ARG A 62 3.85 3.60 -11.91
C ARG A 62 4.93 4.43 -11.24
N LEU A 63 4.53 5.43 -10.49
CA LEU A 63 5.39 6.07 -9.51
C LEU A 63 5.10 5.49 -8.14
N GLN A 64 6.09 5.47 -7.26
CA GLN A 64 5.92 4.92 -5.92
C GLN A 64 6.75 5.66 -4.87
N GLN A 65 6.33 5.56 -3.61
CA GLN A 65 7.13 5.96 -2.47
C GLN A 65 6.91 5.00 -1.31
N TRP A 66 8.00 4.68 -0.62
CA TRP A 66 8.03 3.78 0.51
C TRP A 66 8.25 4.54 1.80
N PHE A 67 7.31 4.46 2.73
CA PHE A 67 7.38 5.09 4.04
C PHE A 67 7.58 4.06 5.14
N GLY A 68 8.34 4.44 6.18
CA GLY A 68 8.63 3.59 7.31
C GLY A 68 9.79 4.13 8.14
N ASN A 69 10.42 3.26 8.94
CA ASN A 69 11.65 3.63 9.62
C ASN A 69 12.77 3.82 8.58
N PRO A 70 13.42 5.00 8.50
CA PRO A 70 14.49 5.27 7.53
C PRO A 70 15.71 4.34 7.62
N GLU A 71 15.89 3.66 8.75
CA GLU A 71 16.96 2.67 8.92
C GLU A 71 16.65 1.33 8.24
N THR A 72 15.40 1.15 7.76
CA THR A 72 14.98 -0.08 7.10
C THR A 72 14.99 0.07 5.59
N SER A 73 15.35 -1.00 4.90
CA SER A 73 15.17 -1.12 3.45
C SER A 73 14.24 -2.28 3.15
N TYR A 74 13.59 -2.19 2.03
CA TYR A 74 12.70 -3.22 1.50
C TYR A 74 13.11 -3.56 0.08
N THR A 75 13.16 -4.84 -0.23
CA THR A 75 13.52 -5.28 -1.57
C THR A 75 12.30 -5.89 -2.24
N TYR A 76 11.83 -5.24 -3.28
CA TYR A 76 10.72 -5.68 -4.11
C TYR A 76 11.19 -5.88 -5.55
N SER A 77 10.98 -7.05 -6.13
CA SER A 77 11.40 -7.36 -7.52
C SER A 77 12.84 -6.94 -7.86
N ASN A 78 13.77 -7.16 -6.91
CA ASN A 78 15.17 -6.71 -6.98
C ASN A 78 15.39 -5.19 -6.96
N ILE A 79 14.38 -4.40 -6.63
CA ILE A 79 14.50 -2.97 -6.35
C ILE A 79 14.66 -2.79 -4.86
N ARG A 80 15.77 -2.18 -4.43
CA ARG A 80 15.95 -1.79 -3.04
C ARG A 80 15.31 -0.43 -2.80
N LEU A 81 14.24 -0.41 -2.02
CA LEU A 81 13.56 0.79 -1.57
C LEU A 81 14.09 1.18 -0.19
N GLN A 82 14.66 2.37 -0.08
CA GLN A 82 14.99 2.96 1.21
C GLN A 82 13.74 3.62 1.75
N ALA A 83 13.34 3.26 2.96
CA ALA A 83 12.20 3.90 3.60
C ALA A 83 12.47 5.39 3.88
N VAL A 84 11.47 6.20 3.67
CA VAL A 84 11.45 7.62 4.08
C VAL A 84 10.54 7.72 5.31
N ALA A 85 10.85 8.65 6.22
CA ALA A 85 10.01 8.88 7.38
C ALA A 85 8.58 9.28 6.95
N PHE A 86 7.59 8.84 7.70
CA PHE A 86 6.20 9.22 7.44
C PHE A 86 6.03 10.73 7.50
N PRO A 87 5.50 11.39 6.45
CA PRO A 87 4.97 12.73 6.58
C PRO A 87 3.82 12.74 7.61
N CYS A 88 3.65 13.83 8.33
CA CYS A 88 2.67 13.93 9.41
C CYS A 88 1.25 13.50 8.97
N TRP A 89 0.81 13.88 7.78
CA TRP A 89 -0.52 13.57 7.28
C TRP A 89 -0.70 12.08 6.93
N ILE A 90 0.34 11.39 6.42
CA ILE A 90 0.32 9.93 6.18
C ILE A 90 0.36 9.18 7.51
N ASP A 91 1.14 9.67 8.48
CA ASP A 91 1.18 9.07 9.82
C ASP A 91 -0.16 9.17 10.53
N GLN A 92 -0.83 10.32 10.45
CA GLN A 92 -2.20 10.48 10.94
C GLN A 92 -3.19 9.53 10.25
N LEU A 93 -3.03 9.31 8.94
CA LEU A 93 -3.85 8.35 8.21
C LEU A 93 -3.60 6.92 8.69
N ARG A 94 -2.34 6.54 8.88
CA ARG A 94 -1.93 5.27 9.47
C ARG A 94 -2.58 5.06 10.84
N GLU A 95 -2.51 6.06 11.73
CA GLU A 95 -3.14 6.00 13.05
C GLU A 95 -4.66 5.78 12.97
N GLN A 96 -5.34 6.42 12.03
CA GLN A 96 -6.77 6.22 11.82
C GLN A 96 -7.10 4.80 11.37
N ILE A 97 -6.28 4.22 10.47
CA ILE A 97 -6.39 2.83 10.05
C ILE A 97 -6.20 1.89 11.25
N GLU A 98 -5.20 2.16 12.09
CA GLU A 98 -4.93 1.38 13.29
C GLU A 98 -6.10 1.42 14.29
N ILE A 99 -6.70 2.60 14.49
CA ILE A 99 -7.89 2.74 15.34
C ILE A 99 -9.08 1.96 14.75
N GLN A 100 -9.28 2.03 13.44
CA GLN A 100 -10.39 1.37 12.76
C GLN A 100 -10.26 -0.15 12.75
N SER A 101 -9.06 -0.65 12.48
CA SER A 101 -8.81 -2.09 12.33
C SER A 101 -8.50 -2.79 13.66
N GLY A 102 -8.01 -2.06 14.66
CA GLY A 102 -7.45 -2.64 15.88
C GLY A 102 -6.03 -3.20 15.71
N GLU A 103 -5.43 -3.02 14.54
CA GLU A 103 -4.14 -3.58 14.15
C GLU A 103 -3.05 -2.50 14.08
N ARG A 104 -1.78 -2.90 13.94
CA ARG A 104 -0.64 -1.98 13.87
C ARG A 104 0.05 -2.07 12.52
N PHE A 105 0.41 -0.89 11.97
CA PHE A 105 1.10 -0.78 10.70
C PHE A 105 2.37 0.05 10.85
N ASN A 106 3.49 -0.44 10.36
CA ASN A 106 4.80 0.19 10.49
C ASN A 106 5.41 0.65 9.18
N ARG A 107 4.73 0.41 8.07
CA ARG A 107 5.20 0.72 6.71
C ARG A 107 4.02 1.10 5.83
N ALA A 108 4.29 1.87 4.78
CA ALA A 108 3.32 2.15 3.73
C ALA A 108 4.01 2.22 2.37
N LEU A 109 3.49 1.51 1.38
CA LEU A 109 3.83 1.68 -0.02
C LEU A 109 2.71 2.48 -0.67
N VAL A 110 3.04 3.63 -1.21
CA VAL A 110 2.09 4.45 -1.95
C VAL A 110 2.43 4.37 -3.43
N ASN A 111 1.45 4.01 -4.24
CA ASN A 111 1.57 3.87 -5.69
C ASN A 111 0.73 4.93 -6.39
N TYR A 112 1.29 5.54 -7.43
CA TYR A 112 0.58 6.47 -8.30
C TYR A 112 0.57 5.94 -9.73
N TYR A 113 -0.59 5.54 -10.21
CA TYR A 113 -0.87 5.16 -11.59
C TYR A 113 -1.34 6.41 -12.32
N ARG A 114 -0.50 6.94 -13.21
CA ARG A 114 -0.68 8.27 -13.84
C ARG A 114 -1.82 8.27 -14.85
N ASP A 115 -1.97 7.16 -15.55
CA ASP A 115 -2.98 6.97 -16.58
C ASP A 115 -3.21 5.47 -16.85
N GLY A 116 -4.04 5.15 -17.83
CA GLY A 116 -4.39 3.76 -18.16
C GLY A 116 -3.26 2.91 -18.75
N SER A 117 -2.06 3.46 -18.98
CA SER A 117 -0.88 2.70 -19.38
C SER A 117 -0.04 2.22 -18.19
N ASP A 118 -0.24 2.81 -17.03
CA ASP A 118 0.38 2.36 -15.78
C ASP A 118 -0.39 1.18 -15.19
N SER A 119 0.33 0.18 -14.70
CA SER A 119 -0.28 -1.05 -14.18
C SER A 119 0.65 -1.81 -13.24
N VAL A 120 0.08 -2.74 -12.51
CA VAL A 120 0.78 -3.84 -11.86
C VAL A 120 0.04 -5.13 -12.21
N ASP A 121 0.78 -6.17 -12.49
CA ASP A 121 0.22 -7.49 -12.75
C ASP A 121 -0.23 -8.18 -11.46
N TRP A 122 -0.96 -9.27 -11.57
CA TRP A 122 -1.33 -10.11 -10.44
C TRP A 122 -0.08 -10.57 -9.70
N HIS A 123 -0.05 -10.36 -8.40
CA HIS A 123 1.07 -10.69 -7.54
C HIS A 123 0.58 -11.08 -6.14
N ALA A 124 1.47 -11.61 -5.34
CA ALA A 124 1.26 -11.79 -3.92
C ALA A 124 2.24 -10.89 -3.16
N ASP A 125 1.79 -10.32 -2.04
CA ASP A 125 2.65 -9.60 -1.10
C ASP A 125 3.25 -10.62 -0.12
N ASP A 126 4.21 -11.42 -0.60
CA ASP A 126 4.80 -12.56 0.12
C ASP A 126 6.32 -12.41 0.34
N GLU A 127 6.81 -11.19 0.23
CA GLU A 127 8.23 -10.91 0.48
C GLU A 127 8.61 -11.20 1.94
N THR A 128 9.79 -11.77 2.11
CA THR A 128 10.31 -12.19 3.42
C THR A 128 10.30 -11.07 4.46
N GLU A 129 10.48 -9.82 4.03
CA GLU A 129 10.47 -8.63 4.88
C GLU A 129 9.09 -8.29 5.45
N LEU A 130 8.02 -8.79 4.85
CA LEU A 130 6.66 -8.62 5.34
C LEU A 130 6.32 -9.59 6.48
N GLY A 131 7.12 -10.66 6.62
CA GLY A 131 6.91 -11.68 7.63
C GLY A 131 5.94 -12.79 7.20
N PHE A 132 5.59 -13.62 8.17
CA PHE A 132 4.63 -14.71 7.96
C PHE A 132 3.20 -14.17 8.12
N GLU A 133 2.33 -14.47 7.16
CA GLU A 133 0.92 -14.02 7.15
C GLU A 133 0.79 -12.49 7.31
N PRO A 134 1.35 -11.70 6.37
CA PRO A 134 1.36 -10.26 6.51
C PRO A 134 -0.05 -9.69 6.50
N LEU A 135 -0.27 -8.70 7.38
CA LEU A 135 -1.49 -7.90 7.39
C LEU A 135 -1.31 -6.68 6.49
N VAL A 136 -2.20 -6.51 5.53
CA VAL A 136 -2.17 -5.41 4.57
C VAL A 136 -3.47 -4.61 4.66
N ALA A 137 -3.36 -3.29 4.85
CA ALA A 137 -4.46 -2.36 4.71
C ALA A 137 -4.34 -1.63 3.36
N SER A 138 -5.41 -1.65 2.56
CA SER A 138 -5.47 -0.95 1.27
C SER A 138 -6.50 0.17 1.32
N LEU A 139 -6.15 1.34 0.76
CA LEU A 139 -7.00 2.53 0.63
C LEU A 139 -7.17 2.89 -0.83
#